data_5e23fbe3ddcaf60292cd49a8b73d1326
#
_entry.id   5e23fbe3ddcaf60292cd49a8b73d1326
#
_cell.length_a   1.000
_cell.length_b   1.000
_cell.length_c   1.000
_cell.angle_alpha   90.00
_cell.angle_beta   90.00
_cell.angle_gamma   90.00
#
_symmetry.space_group_name_H-M   'P 1'
#
loop_
_entity.id
_entity.type
_entity.pdbx_description
1 polymer ?
#
loop_
_entity_poly.entity_id
_entity_poly.type
_entity_poly.pdbx_seq_one_letter_code
_entity_poly.pdbx_strand_id
1 'polypeptide(L)'
;MPTRLQGVLALRKAMKKFEPDLAKETTKEMAAFLKPVTRQARGYIPSNAEIMSGWLKRPNAQGRWANRYYDAAQVKSGISYKTSPSKPNRRGFRALASIFNKSAAGAIYETAGRKSGLTGNFSPRLGGQLKGDKQKMTGRAIFRAFEEDQGKATAGVIKAIESAAAKFNARTKK
;
A
#
# COMPACT_ATOMS: atom_id res chain seq x y z
N MET A 1 1.51 6.22 -17.16
CA MET A 1 2.94 6.62 -17.04
C MET A 1 3.22 7.04 -15.61
N PRO A 2 4.35 6.65 -14.99
CA PRO A 2 4.68 7.15 -13.67
C PRO A 2 4.99 8.63 -13.75
N THR A 3 4.24 9.44 -13.01
CA THR A 3 4.47 10.89 -12.91
C THR A 3 5.77 11.14 -12.17
N ARG A 4 6.72 11.84 -12.82
CA ARG A 4 7.98 12.23 -12.19
C ARG A 4 7.83 13.61 -11.55
N LEU A 5 7.79 13.66 -10.23
CA LEU A 5 7.89 14.91 -9.48
C LEU A 5 9.35 15.10 -9.05
N GLN A 6 10.02 16.11 -9.61
CA GLN A 6 11.39 16.48 -9.24
C GLN A 6 11.36 17.38 -7.99
N GLY A 7 12.42 17.33 -7.18
CA GLY A 7 12.58 18.22 -6.04
C GLY A 7 11.73 17.92 -4.80
N VAL A 8 10.77 16.96 -4.85
CA VAL A 8 9.86 16.69 -3.72
C VAL A 8 10.59 16.32 -2.44
N LEU A 9 11.71 15.60 -2.53
CA LEU A 9 12.48 15.23 -1.33
C LEU A 9 13.15 16.44 -0.70
N ALA A 10 13.71 17.34 -1.52
CA ALA A 10 14.31 18.59 -1.06
C ALA A 10 13.25 19.49 -0.42
N LEU A 11 12.10 19.66 -1.07
CA LEU A 11 10.96 20.40 -0.54
C LEU A 11 10.51 19.84 0.83
N ARG A 12 10.32 18.53 0.95
CA ARG A 12 9.91 17.91 2.23
C ARG A 12 10.95 18.08 3.33
N LYS A 13 12.24 18.04 2.98
CA LYS A 13 13.33 18.30 3.93
C LYS A 13 13.34 19.76 4.37
N ALA A 14 13.15 20.69 3.43
CA ALA A 14 13.06 22.12 3.72
C ALA A 14 11.83 22.45 4.59
N MET A 15 10.64 21.94 4.23
CA MET A 15 9.44 22.12 5.06
C MET A 15 9.63 21.60 6.48
N LYS A 16 10.23 20.42 6.65
CA LYS A 16 10.49 19.88 8.01
C LYS A 16 11.42 20.78 8.83
N LYS A 17 12.39 21.42 8.18
CA LYS A 17 13.37 22.29 8.83
C LYS A 17 12.82 23.68 9.14
N PHE A 18 12.09 24.29 8.21
CA PHE A 18 11.70 25.70 8.25
C PHE A 18 10.20 25.90 8.53
N GLU A 19 9.35 24.95 8.15
CA GLU A 19 7.88 25.03 8.25
C GLU A 19 7.30 23.69 8.75
N PRO A 20 7.56 23.29 10.00
CA PRO A 20 7.17 21.94 10.49
C PRO A 20 5.65 21.74 10.52
N ASP A 21 4.86 22.80 10.68
CA ASP A 21 3.39 22.69 10.68
C ASP A 21 2.85 22.44 9.27
N LEU A 22 3.42 23.09 8.24
CA LEU A 22 3.10 22.81 6.86
C LEU A 22 3.49 21.37 6.48
N ALA A 23 4.61 20.85 6.98
CA ALA A 23 5.00 19.47 6.79
C ALA A 23 4.01 18.47 7.42
N LYS A 24 3.47 18.77 8.60
CA LYS A 24 2.42 17.98 9.27
C LYS A 24 1.10 18.02 8.49
N GLU A 25 0.66 19.23 8.08
CA GLU A 25 -0.54 19.42 7.26
C GLU A 25 -0.47 18.61 5.98
N THR A 26 0.62 18.72 5.21
CA THR A 26 0.85 17.96 3.98
C THR A 26 0.77 16.45 4.23
N THR A 27 1.36 15.98 5.33
CA THR A 27 1.31 14.56 5.71
C THR A 27 -0.13 14.12 6.01
N LYS A 28 -0.91 14.95 6.68
CA LYS A 28 -2.33 14.69 6.99
C LYS A 28 -3.19 14.67 5.73
N GLU A 29 -2.97 15.61 4.81
CA GLU A 29 -3.66 15.66 3.52
C GLU A 29 -3.34 14.40 2.67
N MET A 30 -2.07 14.03 2.54
CA MET A 30 -1.70 12.79 1.84
C MET A 30 -2.37 11.56 2.46
N ALA A 31 -2.42 11.48 3.79
CA ALA A 31 -3.06 10.37 4.51
C ALA A 31 -4.56 10.31 4.24
N ALA A 32 -5.23 11.45 4.06
CA ALA A 32 -6.66 11.50 3.75
C ALA A 32 -7.00 10.76 2.45
N PHE A 33 -6.13 10.82 1.43
CA PHE A 33 -6.31 10.11 0.15
C PHE A 33 -5.93 8.62 0.23
N LEU A 34 -5.02 8.23 1.12
CA LEU A 34 -4.58 6.83 1.25
C LEU A 34 -5.50 5.99 2.15
N LYS A 35 -6.16 6.62 3.13
CA LYS A 35 -7.05 5.93 4.08
C LYS A 35 -8.23 5.19 3.43
N PRO A 36 -8.97 5.78 2.46
CA PRO A 36 -10.07 5.10 1.79
C PRO A 36 -9.61 3.81 1.10
N VAL A 37 -8.54 3.88 0.31
CA VAL A 37 -7.97 2.71 -0.40
C VAL A 37 -7.51 1.65 0.60
N THR A 38 -6.86 2.05 1.70
CA THR A 38 -6.44 1.12 2.77
C THR A 38 -7.64 0.44 3.42
N ARG A 39 -8.73 1.17 3.67
CA ARG A 39 -9.98 0.63 4.22
C ARG A 39 -10.62 -0.36 3.26
N GLN A 40 -10.72 0.00 1.98
CA GLN A 40 -11.27 -0.85 0.93
C GLN A 40 -10.45 -2.14 0.77
N ALA A 41 -9.11 -2.04 0.76
CA ALA A 41 -8.23 -3.21 0.71
C ALA A 41 -8.46 -4.17 1.89
N ARG A 42 -8.69 -3.65 3.10
CA ARG A 42 -9.06 -4.46 4.27
C ARG A 42 -10.41 -5.16 4.10
N GLY A 43 -11.35 -4.54 3.40
CA GLY A 43 -12.66 -5.12 3.09
C GLY A 43 -12.57 -6.34 2.17
N TYR A 44 -11.52 -6.45 1.34
CA TYR A 44 -11.31 -7.60 0.46
C TYR A 44 -10.59 -8.79 1.12
N ILE A 45 -10.21 -8.66 2.39
CA ILE A 45 -9.61 -9.77 3.12
C ILE A 45 -10.73 -10.67 3.66
N PRO A 46 -10.79 -11.94 3.21
CA PRO A 46 -11.80 -12.88 3.65
C PRO A 46 -11.69 -13.18 5.15
N SER A 47 -12.78 -13.64 5.72
CA SER A 47 -12.80 -14.17 7.07
C SER A 47 -12.05 -15.52 7.15
N ASN A 48 -11.79 -15.99 8.37
CA ASN A 48 -11.17 -17.32 8.55
C ASN A 48 -12.07 -18.46 8.05
N ALA A 49 -13.40 -18.27 8.04
CA ALA A 49 -14.34 -19.27 7.54
C ALA A 49 -14.32 -19.40 6.00
N GLU A 50 -13.96 -18.34 5.29
CA GLU A 50 -13.93 -18.28 3.83
C GLU A 50 -12.61 -18.78 3.21
N ILE A 51 -11.57 -18.96 4.05
CA ILE A 51 -10.28 -19.46 3.64
C ILE A 51 -10.20 -20.97 3.81
N MET A 52 -9.43 -21.63 2.96
CA MET A 52 -9.16 -23.06 3.09
C MET A 52 -8.59 -23.42 4.47
N SER A 53 -9.19 -24.41 5.12
CA SER A 53 -8.88 -24.82 6.49
C SER A 53 -7.40 -25.20 6.71
N GLY A 54 -6.76 -25.80 5.71
CA GLY A 54 -5.34 -26.19 5.78
C GLY A 54 -4.35 -25.02 5.88
N TRP A 55 -4.78 -23.79 5.59
CA TRP A 55 -3.94 -22.60 5.72
C TRP A 55 -4.23 -21.78 6.97
N LEU A 56 -5.27 -22.11 7.71
CA LEU A 56 -5.59 -21.44 8.97
C LEU A 56 -4.51 -21.63 10.03
N LYS A 57 -4.31 -20.60 10.84
CA LYS A 57 -3.40 -20.65 11.98
C LYS A 57 -3.85 -21.73 12.96
N ARG A 58 -2.97 -22.69 13.24
CA ARG A 58 -3.20 -23.73 14.25
C ARG A 58 -2.86 -23.22 15.64
N PRO A 59 -3.57 -23.63 16.71
CA PRO A 59 -3.30 -23.19 18.08
C PRO A 59 -1.85 -23.36 18.51
N ASN A 60 -1.21 -24.46 18.10
CA ASN A 60 0.16 -24.81 18.48
C ASN A 60 1.19 -24.47 17.39
N ALA A 61 0.86 -23.59 16.42
CA ALA A 61 1.81 -23.22 15.38
C ALA A 61 2.97 -22.40 15.97
N GLN A 62 4.15 -22.97 15.94
CA GLN A 62 5.40 -22.36 16.46
C GLN A 62 6.45 -22.22 15.35
N GLY A 63 7.47 -21.40 15.64
CA GLY A 63 8.63 -21.25 14.79
C GLY A 63 8.42 -20.38 13.56
N ARG A 64 9.38 -20.46 12.63
CA ARG A 64 9.46 -19.62 11.42
C ARG A 64 8.24 -19.69 10.49
N TRP A 65 7.47 -20.76 10.55
CA TRP A 65 6.30 -20.99 9.70
C TRP A 65 5.00 -20.43 10.30
N ALA A 66 4.95 -20.19 11.61
CA ALA A 66 3.74 -19.70 12.31
C ALA A 66 3.17 -18.42 11.69
N ASN A 67 4.02 -17.51 11.25
CA ASN A 67 3.61 -16.24 10.64
C ASN A 67 3.11 -16.35 9.19
N ARG A 68 3.17 -17.53 8.58
CA ARG A 68 2.68 -17.81 7.22
C ARG A 68 1.27 -18.37 7.20
N TYR A 69 0.77 -18.85 8.35
CA TYR A 69 -0.62 -19.27 8.47
C TYR A 69 -1.54 -18.05 8.40
N TYR A 70 -2.71 -18.29 7.84
CA TYR A 70 -3.71 -17.24 7.68
C TYR A 70 -4.44 -16.98 8.99
N ASP A 71 -4.55 -15.71 9.32
CA ASP A 71 -5.38 -15.14 10.36
C ASP A 71 -5.94 -13.83 9.81
N ALA A 72 -7.26 -13.78 9.60
CA ALA A 72 -7.93 -12.63 8.97
C ALA A 72 -7.67 -11.32 9.74
N ALA A 73 -7.67 -11.37 11.08
CA ALA A 73 -7.41 -10.20 11.92
C ALA A 73 -5.98 -9.68 11.73
N GLN A 74 -5.00 -10.58 11.73
CA GLN A 74 -3.60 -10.24 11.50
C GLN A 74 -3.36 -9.70 10.08
N VAL A 75 -3.99 -10.31 9.07
CA VAL A 75 -3.87 -9.87 7.68
C VAL A 75 -4.50 -8.50 7.48
N LYS A 76 -5.70 -8.26 8.02
CA LYS A 76 -6.40 -6.96 7.96
C LYS A 76 -5.61 -5.86 8.67
N SER A 77 -5.15 -6.11 9.88
CA SER A 77 -4.33 -5.14 10.66
C SER A 77 -2.97 -4.87 10.01
N GLY A 78 -2.43 -5.84 9.29
CA GLY A 78 -1.18 -5.73 8.55
C GLY A 78 -1.25 -4.72 7.39
N ILE A 79 -2.44 -4.51 6.79
CA ILE A 79 -2.62 -3.52 5.71
C ILE A 79 -2.52 -2.12 6.31
N SER A 80 -1.55 -1.35 5.84
CA SER A 80 -1.28 -0.01 6.32
C SER A 80 -0.75 0.87 5.19
N TYR A 81 -0.58 2.16 5.46
CA TYR A 81 0.02 3.12 4.52
C TYR A 81 1.17 3.88 5.16
N LYS A 82 2.05 4.41 4.31
CA LYS A 82 3.10 5.35 4.67
C LYS A 82 3.03 6.57 3.76
N THR A 83 3.20 7.74 4.36
CA THR A 83 3.33 9.02 3.66
C THR A 83 4.78 9.46 3.53
N SER A 84 5.73 8.69 4.08
CA SER A 84 7.17 8.95 3.96
C SER A 84 7.72 8.32 2.66
N PRO A 85 8.68 8.99 2.00
CA PRO A 85 9.31 8.43 0.80
C PRO A 85 10.00 7.10 1.07
N SER A 86 9.95 6.21 0.08
CA SER A 86 10.66 4.93 0.13
C SER A 86 12.17 5.13 -0.07
N LYS A 87 12.96 4.09 0.24
CA LYS A 87 14.33 3.99 -0.27
C LYS A 87 14.30 3.94 -1.80
N PRO A 88 15.35 4.41 -2.51
CA PRO A 88 15.43 4.30 -3.95
C PRO A 88 15.45 2.82 -4.36
N ASN A 89 14.77 2.50 -5.45
CA ASN A 89 14.92 1.20 -6.09
C ASN A 89 16.22 1.17 -6.93
N ARG A 90 16.51 0.03 -7.58
CA ARG A 90 17.70 -0.13 -8.46
C ARG A 90 17.77 0.90 -9.60
N ARG A 91 16.65 1.50 -10.01
CA ARG A 91 16.57 2.53 -11.05
C ARG A 91 16.51 3.95 -10.47
N GLY A 92 16.78 4.14 -9.18
CA GLY A 92 16.77 5.43 -8.50
C GLY A 92 15.37 5.99 -8.16
N PHE A 93 14.28 5.32 -8.53
CA PHE A 93 12.93 5.78 -8.22
C PHE A 93 12.58 5.58 -6.76
N ARG A 94 11.83 6.54 -6.20
CA ARG A 94 11.27 6.50 -4.84
C ARG A 94 9.76 6.68 -4.90
N ALA A 95 9.03 5.86 -4.18
CA ALA A 95 7.62 6.09 -3.94
C ALA A 95 7.46 7.21 -2.91
N LEU A 96 6.60 8.20 -3.19
CA LEU A 96 6.31 9.31 -2.28
C LEU A 96 5.38 8.88 -1.12
N ALA A 97 4.54 7.91 -1.39
CA ALA A 97 3.65 7.26 -0.45
C ALA A 97 3.48 5.78 -0.84
N SER A 98 3.05 4.94 0.07
CA SER A 98 2.83 3.51 -0.21
C SER A 98 1.75 2.92 0.67
N ILE A 99 1.00 1.96 0.11
CA ILE A 99 0.13 1.05 0.84
C ILE A 99 0.79 -0.32 0.80
N PHE A 100 0.81 -1.03 1.91
CA PHE A 100 1.52 -2.31 2.04
C PHE A 100 0.85 -3.20 3.09
N ASN A 101 1.16 -4.49 3.05
CA ASN A 101 0.80 -5.43 4.10
C ASN A 101 2.06 -5.92 4.81
N LYS A 102 2.07 -5.85 6.13
CA LYS A 102 3.19 -6.31 6.99
C LYS A 102 3.15 -7.82 7.24
N SER A 103 1.98 -8.46 7.09
CA SER A 103 1.84 -9.88 7.38
C SER A 103 2.33 -10.74 6.22
N ALA A 104 3.04 -11.81 6.51
CA ALA A 104 3.48 -12.77 5.50
C ALA A 104 2.29 -13.48 4.83
N ALA A 105 1.27 -13.84 5.61
CA ALA A 105 0.04 -14.43 5.08
C ALA A 105 -0.69 -13.44 4.14
N GLY A 106 -0.72 -12.15 4.48
CA GLY A 106 -1.30 -11.12 3.61
C GLY A 106 -0.53 -10.96 2.30
N ALA A 107 0.80 -11.04 2.32
CA ALA A 107 1.61 -11.01 1.11
C ALA A 107 1.36 -12.24 0.23
N ILE A 108 1.23 -13.42 0.82
CA ILE A 108 0.88 -14.66 0.11
C ILE A 108 -0.51 -14.52 -0.52
N TYR A 109 -1.51 -14.11 0.26
CA TYR A 109 -2.88 -13.89 -0.24
C TYR A 109 -2.91 -12.93 -1.42
N GLU A 110 -2.20 -11.81 -1.32
CA GLU A 110 -2.15 -10.78 -2.35
C GLU A 110 -1.52 -11.27 -3.65
N THR A 111 -0.48 -12.13 -3.56
CA THR A 111 0.40 -12.42 -4.70
C THR A 111 0.29 -13.83 -5.26
N ALA A 112 -0.31 -14.76 -4.53
CA ALA A 112 -0.41 -16.15 -4.97
C ALA A 112 -1.17 -16.27 -6.29
N GLY A 113 -0.63 -17.02 -7.24
CA GLY A 113 -1.22 -17.22 -8.56
C GLY A 113 -0.99 -16.11 -9.58
N ARG A 114 -0.13 -15.12 -9.30
CA ARG A 114 0.22 -14.07 -10.27
C ARG A 114 0.91 -14.60 -11.53
N LYS A 115 1.75 -15.60 -11.37
CA LYS A 115 2.42 -16.24 -12.50
C LYS A 115 1.54 -17.38 -13.01
N SER A 116 1.21 -17.35 -14.30
CA SER A 116 0.62 -18.48 -15.01
C SER A 116 1.57 -19.66 -14.92
N GLY A 117 1.06 -20.87 -14.66
CA GLY A 117 1.87 -22.10 -14.57
C GLY A 117 2.18 -22.57 -13.15
N LEU A 118 1.73 -21.91 -12.11
CA LEU A 118 1.73 -22.50 -10.77
C LEU A 118 0.69 -23.63 -10.72
N THR A 119 1.18 -24.86 -10.90
CA THR A 119 0.41 -26.07 -10.66
C THR A 119 0.18 -26.26 -9.17
N GLY A 120 -1.05 -26.46 -8.75
CA GLY A 120 -1.41 -26.73 -7.36
C GLY A 120 -2.77 -26.17 -6.98
N ASN A 121 -3.39 -26.80 -6.00
CA ASN A 121 -4.75 -26.47 -5.53
C ASN A 121 -4.78 -25.24 -4.59
N PHE A 122 -3.63 -24.70 -4.22
CA PHE A 122 -3.55 -23.62 -3.25
C PHE A 122 -4.13 -22.30 -3.80
N SER A 123 -3.62 -21.83 -4.94
CA SER A 123 -4.05 -20.55 -5.51
C SER A 123 -5.53 -20.49 -5.87
N PRO A 124 -6.12 -21.51 -6.55
CA PRO A 124 -7.55 -21.54 -6.84
C PRO A 124 -8.43 -21.55 -5.58
N ARG A 125 -7.97 -22.19 -4.51
CA ARG A 125 -8.71 -22.32 -3.24
C ARG A 125 -8.59 -21.12 -2.29
N LEU A 126 -7.77 -20.11 -2.63
CA LEU A 126 -7.65 -18.92 -1.82
C LEU A 126 -8.89 -18.02 -1.89
N GLY A 127 -9.76 -18.20 -2.87
CA GLY A 127 -10.85 -17.29 -3.14
C GLY A 127 -10.37 -15.90 -3.59
N GLY A 128 -11.31 -15.06 -3.98
CA GLY A 128 -11.03 -13.72 -4.46
C GLY A 128 -10.36 -13.67 -5.84
N GLN A 129 -10.77 -12.73 -6.67
CA GLN A 129 -10.21 -12.53 -7.99
C GLN A 129 -8.94 -11.69 -7.93
N LEU A 130 -7.91 -12.10 -8.69
CA LEU A 130 -6.78 -11.24 -8.97
C LEU A 130 -7.23 -10.10 -9.89
N LYS A 131 -7.16 -8.86 -9.41
CA LYS A 131 -7.44 -7.65 -10.18
C LYS A 131 -6.22 -6.76 -10.25
N GLY A 132 -6.14 -5.94 -11.27
CA GLY A 132 -5.05 -5.01 -11.55
C GLY A 132 -4.51 -5.17 -12.97
N ASP A 133 -3.61 -4.28 -13.36
CA ASP A 133 -2.96 -4.32 -14.66
C ASP A 133 -2.07 -5.56 -14.79
N LYS A 134 -2.46 -6.50 -15.67
CA LYS A 134 -1.73 -7.76 -15.92
C LYS A 134 -0.28 -7.53 -16.32
N GLN A 135 0.04 -6.42 -16.94
CA GLN A 135 1.40 -6.06 -17.36
C GLN A 135 2.24 -5.48 -16.21
N LYS A 136 1.60 -4.93 -15.18
CA LYS A 136 2.28 -4.29 -14.06
C LYS A 136 2.21 -5.11 -12.80
N MET A 137 1.07 -5.12 -12.16
CA MET A 137 0.87 -5.85 -10.91
C MET A 137 -0.60 -6.16 -10.66
N THR A 138 -0.89 -7.40 -10.31
CA THR A 138 -2.22 -7.87 -9.91
C THR A 138 -2.24 -8.29 -8.45
N GLY A 139 -3.37 -8.22 -7.80
CA GLY A 139 -3.56 -8.67 -6.42
C GLY A 139 -5.02 -8.81 -6.04
N ARG A 140 -5.26 -9.38 -4.86
CA ARG A 140 -6.62 -9.67 -4.38
C ARG A 140 -7.19 -8.59 -3.48
N ALA A 141 -6.35 -7.82 -2.80
CA ALA A 141 -6.76 -6.82 -1.83
C ALA A 141 -6.21 -5.42 -2.17
N ILE A 142 -4.92 -5.19 -2.00
CA ILE A 142 -4.31 -3.86 -2.16
C ILE A 142 -4.35 -3.41 -3.62
N PHE A 143 -3.92 -4.28 -4.54
CA PHE A 143 -3.91 -3.92 -5.97
C PHE A 143 -5.33 -3.80 -6.52
N ARG A 144 -6.25 -4.65 -6.06
CA ARG A 144 -7.67 -4.53 -6.39
C ARG A 144 -8.24 -3.18 -5.93
N ALA A 145 -8.04 -2.81 -4.66
CA ALA A 145 -8.51 -1.53 -4.14
C ALA A 145 -7.89 -0.34 -4.88
N PHE A 146 -6.61 -0.44 -5.25
CA PHE A 146 -5.91 0.61 -6.00
C PHE A 146 -6.43 0.74 -7.43
N GLU A 147 -6.76 -0.37 -8.09
CA GLU A 147 -7.36 -0.37 -9.43
C GLU A 147 -8.76 0.26 -9.40
N GLU A 148 -9.56 -0.11 -8.43
CA GLU A 148 -10.92 0.43 -8.26
C GLU A 148 -10.93 1.91 -7.83
N ASP A 149 -9.87 2.41 -7.21
CA ASP A 149 -9.67 3.84 -6.89
C ASP A 149 -9.46 4.71 -8.14
N GLN A 150 -9.14 4.09 -9.28
CA GLN A 150 -8.96 4.77 -10.58
C GLN A 150 -7.99 5.96 -10.53
N GLY A 151 -6.96 5.86 -9.70
CA GLY A 151 -5.90 6.86 -9.58
C GLY A 151 -6.24 8.08 -8.72
N LYS A 152 -7.42 8.14 -8.07
CA LYS A 152 -7.83 9.25 -7.20
C LYS A 152 -6.84 9.48 -6.05
N ALA A 153 -6.38 8.41 -5.40
CA ALA A 153 -5.39 8.50 -4.33
C ALA A 153 -4.04 9.05 -4.85
N THR A 154 -3.62 8.64 -6.05
CA THR A 154 -2.39 9.14 -6.66
C THR A 154 -2.50 10.63 -6.98
N ALA A 155 -3.59 11.04 -7.64
CA ALA A 155 -3.86 12.45 -7.96
C ALA A 155 -3.95 13.30 -6.68
N GLY A 156 -4.63 12.81 -5.64
CA GLY A 156 -4.75 13.48 -4.35
C GLY A 156 -3.41 13.68 -3.65
N VAL A 157 -2.53 12.66 -3.65
CA VAL A 157 -1.18 12.78 -3.09
C VAL A 157 -0.34 13.79 -3.85
N ILE A 158 -0.42 13.82 -5.19
CA ILE A 158 0.27 14.80 -6.03
C ILE A 158 -0.22 16.21 -5.69
N LYS A 159 -1.55 16.42 -5.69
CA LYS A 159 -2.17 17.71 -5.37
C LYS A 159 -1.78 18.22 -3.98
N ALA A 160 -1.71 17.34 -2.95
CA ALA A 160 -1.26 17.71 -1.62
C ALA A 160 0.18 18.22 -1.60
N ILE A 161 1.07 17.61 -2.41
CA ILE A 161 2.46 18.03 -2.52
C ILE A 161 2.59 19.36 -3.28
N GLU A 162 1.85 19.54 -4.36
CA GLU A 162 1.82 20.79 -5.14
C GLU A 162 1.27 21.96 -4.31
N SER A 163 0.18 21.74 -3.58
CA SER A 163 -0.37 22.72 -2.63
C SER A 163 0.66 23.12 -1.57
N ALA A 164 1.35 22.13 -1.00
CA ALA A 164 2.41 22.38 -0.03
C ALA A 164 3.58 23.19 -0.62
N ALA A 165 3.97 22.90 -1.86
CA ALA A 165 5.02 23.65 -2.56
C ALA A 165 4.62 25.12 -2.77
N ALA A 166 3.38 25.36 -3.21
CA ALA A 166 2.86 26.71 -3.39
C ALA A 166 2.82 27.50 -2.07
N LYS A 167 2.29 26.89 -1.00
CA LYS A 167 2.27 27.50 0.34
C LYS A 167 3.67 27.81 0.88
N PHE A 168 4.62 26.89 0.71
CA PHE A 168 6.00 27.06 1.13
C PHE A 168 6.66 28.22 0.40
N ASN A 169 6.53 28.28 -0.93
CA ASN A 169 7.10 29.35 -1.75
C ASN A 169 6.48 30.72 -1.41
N ALA A 170 5.17 30.78 -1.10
CA ALA A 170 4.53 32.03 -0.71
C ALA A 170 5.04 32.55 0.65
N ARG A 171 5.37 31.65 1.59
CA ARG A 171 5.91 32.03 2.91
C ARG A 171 7.40 32.42 2.87
N THR A 172 8.18 31.83 1.96
CA THR A 172 9.63 32.13 1.84
C THR A 172 9.94 33.35 0.99
N LYS A 173 8.96 33.94 0.28
CA LYS A 173 9.11 35.19 -0.47
C LYS A 173 8.87 36.46 0.38
N LYS A 174 8.50 36.29 1.62
CA LYS A 174 8.39 37.39 2.61
C LYS A 174 9.69 37.49 3.42
#